data_7842b3e34cb3febca791c99cd7061b00
#
_entry.id   7842b3e34cb3febca791c99cd7061b00
#
_cell.length_a   1.000
_cell.length_b   1.000
_cell.length_c   1.000
_cell.angle_alpha   90.00
_cell.angle_beta   90.00
_cell.angle_gamma   90.00
#
_symmetry.space_group_name_H-M   'P 1'
#
loop_
_entity.id
_entity.type
_entity.pdbx_description
1 polymer ?
#
loop_
_entity_poly.entity_id
_entity_poly.type
_entity_poly.pdbx_seq_one_letter_code
_entity_poly.pdbx_strand_id
1 'polypeptide(L)' 'MLNKSMGTKSAKVIQVIVTESTVGSETEEDPLRILTQYWDMKGNKLAEKDALGAA' A
#
# COMPACT_ATOMS: atom_id res chain seq x y z
N MET A 1 7.10 -22.11 12.86
CA MET A 1 7.35 -21.59 12.92
C MET A 1 7.83 -21.08 12.94
N LEU A 2 8.27 -20.90 12.96
CA LEU A 2 8.76 -20.35 13.13
C LEU A 2 9.17 -19.53 13.36
N ASN A 3 9.13 -19.29 13.69
CA ASN A 3 9.53 -18.48 13.80
C ASN A 3 10.43 -17.94 14.33
N LYS A 4 10.72 -18.04 14.06
CA LYS A 4 11.76 -17.48 14.43
C LYS A 4 11.82 -16.14 14.24
N SER A 5 10.93 -15.42 14.57
CA SER A 5 10.82 -14.12 14.33
C SER A 5 11.82 -13.39 15.08
N MET A 6 12.97 -13.38 14.67
CA MET A 6 13.97 -12.69 15.36
C MET A 6 13.85 -11.23 15.23
N GLY A 7 13.07 -10.76 14.28
CA GLY A 7 13.05 -9.34 14.04
C GLY A 7 11.95 -8.56 14.72
N THR A 8 10.94 -9.23 15.25
CA THR A 8 9.83 -8.51 15.84
C THR A 8 10.15 -8.16 17.28
N LYS A 9 10.23 -6.88 17.56
CA LYS A 9 10.46 -6.41 18.91
C LYS A 9 9.21 -5.87 19.56
N SER A 10 8.26 -5.43 18.78
CA SER A 10 7.00 -4.96 19.32
C SER A 10 5.98 -4.91 18.21
N ALA A 11 4.73 -4.80 18.59
CA ALA A 11 3.64 -4.65 17.63
C ALA A 11 2.59 -3.78 18.30
N LYS A 12 1.93 -2.96 17.48
CA LYS A 12 0.87 -2.10 17.99
C LYS A 12 -0.08 -1.77 16.86
N VAL A 13 -1.28 -1.37 17.23
CA VAL A 13 -2.29 -0.95 16.28
C VAL A 13 -2.17 0.55 16.09
N ILE A 14 -2.14 0.99 14.85
CA ILE A 14 -2.14 2.42 14.55
C ILE A 14 -3.25 2.70 13.57
N GLN A 15 -3.65 3.96 13.48
CA GLN A 15 -4.66 4.37 12.53
C GLN A 15 -3.99 4.80 11.24
N VAL A 16 -4.58 4.42 10.12
CA VAL A 16 -4.07 4.83 8.81
C VAL A 16 -5.25 5.30 7.97
N ILE A 17 -4.95 6.16 7.02
CA ILE A 17 -5.92 6.59 6.03
C ILE A 17 -5.63 5.81 4.76
N VAL A 18 -6.66 5.18 4.21
CA VAL A 18 -6.52 4.41 2.98
C VAL A 18 -7.23 5.18 1.87
N THR A 19 -6.52 5.45 0.80
CA THR A 19 -7.12 6.10 -0.36
C THR A 19 -7.03 5.17 -1.55
N GLU A 20 -8.08 5.17 -2.36
CA GLU A 20 -8.11 4.41 -3.59
C GLU A 20 -8.41 5.37 -4.72
N SER A 21 -7.63 5.31 -5.77
CA SER A 21 -7.77 6.20 -6.91
C SER A 21 -7.68 5.38 -8.18
N THR A 22 -8.44 5.79 -9.18
CA THR A 22 -8.33 5.18 -10.49
C THR A 22 -7.24 5.90 -11.25
N VAL A 23 -6.27 5.16 -11.73
CA VAL A 23 -5.15 5.71 -12.48
C VAL A 23 -4.99 4.95 -13.77
N GLY A 24 -4.24 5.52 -14.70
CA GLY A 24 -3.98 4.90 -15.99
C GLY A 24 -4.49 5.76 -17.13
N SER A 25 -4.02 5.49 -18.33
CA SER A 25 -4.38 6.26 -19.52
C SER A 25 -5.18 5.42 -20.52
N GLU A 26 -5.69 4.29 -20.08
CA GLU A 26 -6.55 3.43 -20.92
C GLU A 26 -5.81 2.86 -22.12
N THR A 27 -4.54 2.57 -21.96
CA THR A 27 -3.76 1.93 -23.01
C THR A 27 -3.33 0.56 -22.53
N GLU A 28 -2.82 -0.26 -23.44
CA GLU A 28 -2.35 -1.59 -23.06
C GLU A 28 -1.18 -1.50 -22.11
N GLU A 29 -0.33 -0.52 -22.29
CA GLU A 29 0.82 -0.36 -21.40
C GLU A 29 0.43 0.30 -20.08
N ASP A 30 -0.68 1.01 -20.05
CA ASP A 30 -1.07 1.75 -18.85
C ASP A 30 -2.59 1.66 -18.69
N PRO A 31 -3.10 0.48 -18.36
CA PRO A 31 -4.54 0.29 -18.25
C PRO A 31 -5.09 0.95 -16.99
N LEU A 32 -6.39 1.17 -17.00
CA LEU A 32 -7.04 1.68 -15.81
C LEU A 32 -6.97 0.64 -14.70
N ARG A 33 -6.67 1.09 -13.51
CA ARG A 33 -6.57 0.22 -12.35
C ARG A 33 -6.71 1.06 -11.10
N ILE A 34 -6.82 0.37 -9.97
CA ILE A 34 -6.97 1.04 -8.68
C ILE A 34 -5.60 1.13 -8.03
N LEU A 35 -5.26 2.33 -7.63
CA LEU A 35 -4.06 2.59 -6.85
C LEU A 35 -4.48 2.78 -5.41
N THR A 36 -3.96 1.95 -4.52
CA THR A 36 -4.27 2.03 -3.10
C THR A 36 -3.08 2.63 -2.39
N GLN A 37 -3.33 3.62 -1.57
CA GLN A 37 -2.27 4.28 -0.82
C GLN A 37 -2.65 4.35 0.64
N TYR A 38 -1.65 4.27 1.49
CA TYR A 38 -1.84 4.30 2.93
C TYR A 38 -1.06 5.49 3.49
N TRP A 39 -1.71 6.25 4.34
CA TRP A 39 -1.16 7.50 4.86
C TRP A 39 -1.29 7.51 6.37
N ASP A 40 -0.38 8.20 7.05
CA ASP A 40 -0.54 8.41 8.49
C ASP A 40 -1.51 9.58 8.71
N MET A 41 -1.79 9.85 9.96
CA MET A 41 -2.75 10.90 10.28
C MET A 41 -2.19 12.30 10.02
N LYS A 42 -0.92 12.39 9.73
CA LYS A 42 -0.29 13.66 9.42
C LYS A 42 -0.16 13.92 7.93
N GLY A 43 -0.59 12.95 7.12
CA GLY A 43 -0.54 13.12 5.67
C GLY A 43 0.72 12.57 5.00
N ASN A 44 1.53 11.83 5.73
CA ASN A 44 2.71 11.23 5.13
C ASN A 44 2.35 9.88 4.53
N LYS A 45 2.80 9.62 3.32
CA LYS A 45 2.50 8.36 2.67
C LYS A 45 3.37 7.26 3.27
N LEU A 46 2.72 6.19 3.69
CA LEU A 46 3.40 5.07 4.32
C LEU A 46 3.64 3.94 3.36
N ALA A 47 2.71 3.68 2.45
CA ALA A 47 2.81 2.57 1.52
C ALA A 47 1.90 2.80 0.33
N GLU A 48 2.11 2.03 -0.72
CA GLU A 48 1.34 2.16 -1.93
C GLU A 48 1.27 0.81 -2.61
N LYS A 49 0.10 0.49 -3.16
CA LYS A 49 -0.09 -0.75 -3.89
C LYS A 49 -0.75 -0.42 -5.21
N ASP A 50 -0.07 -0.72 -6.31
CA ASP A 50 -0.58 -0.53 -7.66
C ASP A 50 -0.86 -1.91 -8.22
N ALA A 51 -2.10 -2.16 -8.61
CA ALA A 51 -2.47 -3.47 -9.10
C ALA A 51 -1.63 -3.90 -10.30
N LEU A 52 -1.27 -2.95 -11.16
CA LEU A 52 -0.47 -3.28 -12.32
C LEU A 52 0.98 -3.59 -11.94
N GLY A 53 1.50 -2.86 -10.99
CA GLY A 53 2.88 -3.02 -10.60
C GLY A 53 3.09 -3.93 -9.42
N ALA A 54 2.07 -4.64 -9.02
CA ALA A 54 2.18 -5.46 -7.84
C ALA A 54 2.98 -6.69 -8.15
N ALA A 55 4.13 -6.66 -8.12
CA ALA A 55 4.93 -7.84 -8.40
C ALA A 55 5.10 -8.65 -7.14
#